data_6a3cbf486a92def14ef122d800c86ae3
#
_entry.id   6a3cbf486a92def14ef122d800c86ae3
#
_cell.length_a   1.000
_cell.length_b   1.000
_cell.length_c   1.000
_cell.angle_alpha   90.00
_cell.angle_beta   90.00
_cell.angle_gamma   90.00
#
_symmetry.space_group_name_H-M   'P 1'
#
loop_
_entity.id
_entity.type
_entity.pdbx_description
1 polymer ?
#
loop_
_entity_poly.entity_id
_entity_poly.type
_entity_poly.pdbx_seq_one_letter_code
_entity_poly.pdbx_strand_id
1 'polypeptide(L)'
;MEISKKQPKDWKPFNIANFWNWISQNPASQTEYFTSGVGNGLVRLLRKQKMLKGKVLDYGCGAGHLLNLMVDEPTGDYYGLDFSPDSIEATRQRTNNSSRIKELLWIENLPCDFNNNQFDSISFIETIEHLQDETLHATLDELYRILKPEGKILITTPFNESLNRNVTFCPFCKSEFHHMQHMQSFTIERMTALFQQHGFVIEYCKNLDLTKYQLGSFKYGIKKILLRVAASVGLKKLTENPTPNLVTIVSKK
;
A
#
# COMPACT_ATOMS: atom_id res chain seq x y z
N MET A 1 -35.61 -12.76 -8.83
CA MET A 1 -34.66 -11.92 -9.59
C MET A 1 -33.29 -12.18 -8.95
N GLU A 2 -32.48 -13.00 -9.58
CA GLU A 2 -31.14 -13.33 -9.07
C GLU A 2 -30.27 -12.08 -9.14
N ILE A 3 -29.81 -11.60 -7.98
CA ILE A 3 -28.82 -10.51 -7.92
C ILE A 3 -27.50 -11.11 -8.41
N SER A 4 -27.13 -10.78 -9.63
CA SER A 4 -25.82 -11.17 -10.16
C SER A 4 -24.73 -10.49 -9.32
N LYS A 5 -24.07 -11.24 -8.45
CA LYS A 5 -22.92 -10.77 -7.67
C LYS A 5 -21.74 -10.56 -8.61
N LYS A 6 -21.65 -9.38 -9.20
CA LYS A 6 -20.42 -8.97 -9.89
C LYS A 6 -19.42 -8.51 -8.84
N GLN A 7 -18.40 -9.31 -8.63
CA GLN A 7 -17.28 -8.96 -7.74
C GLN A 7 -16.21 -8.16 -8.49
N PRO A 8 -15.33 -7.39 -7.82
CA PRO A 8 -14.25 -6.64 -8.47
C PRO A 8 -13.34 -7.45 -9.39
N LYS A 9 -13.21 -8.77 -9.15
CA LYS A 9 -12.50 -9.67 -10.06
C LYS A 9 -13.05 -9.69 -11.49
N ASP A 10 -14.31 -9.26 -11.65
CA ASP A 10 -14.97 -9.13 -12.95
C ASP A 10 -14.77 -7.72 -13.55
N TRP A 11 -14.14 -6.81 -12.80
CA TRP A 11 -13.82 -5.49 -13.29
C TRP A 11 -12.69 -5.55 -14.31
N LYS A 12 -12.86 -4.80 -15.38
CA LYS A 12 -11.79 -4.56 -16.34
C LYS A 12 -10.86 -3.46 -15.81
N PRO A 13 -9.62 -3.35 -16.33
CA PRO A 13 -8.68 -2.31 -15.92
C PRO A 13 -9.29 -0.90 -15.89
N PHE A 14 -10.11 -0.57 -16.87
CA PHE A 14 -10.85 0.69 -16.94
C PHE A 14 -11.76 0.95 -15.72
N ASN A 15 -12.44 -0.07 -15.20
CA ASN A 15 -13.30 0.10 -14.01
C ASN A 15 -12.46 0.38 -12.76
N ILE A 16 -11.32 -0.29 -12.66
CA ILE A 16 -10.36 -0.11 -11.56
C ILE A 16 -9.75 1.29 -11.61
N ALA A 17 -9.30 1.73 -12.80
CA ALA A 17 -8.77 3.08 -13.00
C ALA A 17 -9.80 4.16 -12.63
N ASN A 18 -11.05 4.03 -13.06
CA ASN A 18 -12.11 4.99 -12.72
C ASN A 18 -12.37 5.08 -11.21
N PHE A 19 -12.33 3.95 -10.49
CA PHE A 19 -12.48 3.93 -9.05
C PHE A 19 -11.36 4.73 -8.37
N TRP A 20 -10.09 4.47 -8.73
CA TRP A 20 -8.95 5.14 -8.13
C TRP A 20 -8.79 6.59 -8.57
N ASN A 21 -9.19 6.96 -9.80
CA ASN A 21 -9.28 8.34 -10.22
C ASN A 21 -10.25 9.13 -9.31
N TRP A 22 -11.44 8.57 -9.06
CA TRP A 22 -12.40 9.21 -8.17
C TRP A 22 -11.88 9.34 -6.74
N ILE A 23 -11.26 8.29 -6.18
CA ILE A 23 -10.64 8.30 -4.85
C ILE A 23 -9.59 9.41 -4.77
N SER A 24 -8.73 9.54 -5.78
CA SER A 24 -7.63 10.52 -5.79
C SER A 24 -8.10 11.97 -5.87
N GLN A 25 -9.22 12.21 -6.55
CA GLN A 25 -9.81 13.54 -6.70
C GLN A 25 -10.71 13.95 -5.53
N ASN A 26 -11.25 13.01 -4.78
CA ASN A 26 -12.21 13.30 -3.72
C ASN A 26 -11.50 13.74 -2.43
N PRO A 27 -11.68 15.00 -1.96
CA PRO A 27 -11.03 15.48 -0.73
C PRO A 27 -11.38 14.67 0.53
N ALA A 28 -12.60 14.11 0.62
CA ALA A 28 -13.02 13.30 1.74
C ALA A 28 -12.23 11.99 1.82
N SER A 29 -11.90 11.40 0.67
CA SER A 29 -11.13 10.15 0.59
C SER A 29 -9.64 10.34 0.93
N GLN A 30 -9.13 11.58 0.95
CA GLN A 30 -7.71 11.83 1.27
C GLN A 30 -7.33 11.41 2.69
N THR A 31 -8.29 11.42 3.62
CA THR A 31 -8.07 10.98 5.00
C THR A 31 -8.19 9.47 5.16
N GLU A 32 -8.75 8.77 4.18
CA GLU A 32 -8.93 7.32 4.18
C GLU A 32 -7.69 6.58 3.68
N TYR A 33 -6.77 7.27 3.00
CA TYR A 33 -5.50 6.68 2.64
C TYR A 33 -4.74 6.20 3.87
N PHE A 34 -4.39 4.93 3.90
CA PHE A 34 -3.63 4.33 5.00
C PHE A 34 -2.38 5.13 5.36
N THR A 35 -1.65 5.58 4.35
CA THR A 35 -0.43 6.37 4.49
C THR A 35 -0.66 7.75 5.10
N SER A 36 -1.88 8.30 5.04
CA SER A 36 -2.22 9.55 5.75
C SER A 36 -2.20 9.35 7.28
N GLY A 37 -2.63 8.17 7.74
CA GLY A 37 -2.71 7.82 9.16
C GLY A 37 -1.39 7.31 9.76
N VAL A 38 -0.59 6.54 9.00
CA VAL A 38 0.61 5.86 9.52
C VAL A 38 1.90 6.20 8.77
N GLY A 39 1.88 7.11 7.81
CA GLY A 39 3.00 7.41 6.93
C GLY A 39 4.32 7.74 7.66
N ASN A 40 4.30 8.55 8.72
CA ASN A 40 5.50 8.79 9.53
C ASN A 40 6.04 7.51 10.18
N GLY A 41 5.16 6.56 10.53
CA GLY A 41 5.57 5.25 11.03
C GLY A 41 6.25 4.42 9.96
N LEU A 42 5.73 4.46 8.73
CA LEU A 42 6.33 3.80 7.57
C LEU A 42 7.70 4.39 7.23
N VAL A 43 7.84 5.72 7.19
CA VAL A 43 9.15 6.39 6.96
C VAL A 43 10.15 6.00 8.04
N ARG A 44 9.74 5.93 9.31
CA ARG A 44 10.63 5.44 10.39
C ARG A 44 11.04 3.98 10.19
N LEU A 45 10.14 3.14 9.72
CA LEU A 45 10.42 1.74 9.41
C LEU A 45 11.40 1.63 8.22
N LEU A 46 11.14 2.34 7.12
CA LEU A 46 12.02 2.41 5.95
C LEU A 46 13.42 2.91 6.35
N ARG A 47 13.49 3.96 7.18
CA ARG A 47 14.77 4.49 7.70
C ARG A 47 15.51 3.45 8.52
N LYS A 48 14.82 2.75 9.44
CA LYS A 48 15.40 1.66 10.24
C LYS A 48 15.97 0.54 9.39
N GLN A 49 15.30 0.23 8.26
CA GLN A 49 15.71 -0.79 7.31
C GLN A 49 16.73 -0.29 6.28
N LYS A 50 17.16 0.98 6.38
CA LYS A 50 18.10 1.65 5.45
C LYS A 50 17.59 1.74 4.01
N MET A 51 16.28 1.77 3.82
CA MET A 51 15.61 1.75 2.53
C MET A 51 15.30 3.14 1.95
N LEU A 52 15.81 4.22 2.53
CA LEU A 52 15.60 5.61 2.08
C LEU A 52 16.86 6.21 1.44
N LYS A 53 17.71 5.37 0.83
CA LYS A 53 18.96 5.78 0.17
C LYS A 53 18.98 5.32 -1.27
N GLY A 54 19.67 6.11 -2.13
CA GLY A 54 19.77 5.79 -3.53
C GLY A 54 18.45 5.98 -4.26
N LYS A 55 18.15 5.17 -5.25
CA LYS A 55 16.89 5.23 -6.01
C LYS A 55 15.80 4.44 -5.30
N VAL A 56 14.76 5.11 -4.85
CA VAL A 56 13.66 4.53 -4.08
C VAL A 56 12.36 4.73 -4.84
N LEU A 57 11.66 3.63 -5.14
CA LEU A 57 10.36 3.65 -5.81
C LEU A 57 9.23 3.45 -4.81
N ASP A 58 8.19 4.26 -4.91
CA ASP A 58 6.88 3.99 -4.32
C ASP A 58 5.96 3.42 -5.41
N TYR A 59 5.75 2.10 -5.39
CA TYR A 59 4.97 1.38 -6.39
C TYR A 59 3.51 1.33 -5.94
N GLY A 60 2.62 1.90 -6.74
CA GLY A 60 1.24 2.20 -6.33
C GLY A 60 1.21 3.41 -5.39
N CYS A 61 1.84 4.51 -5.79
CA CYS A 61 2.05 5.67 -4.91
C CYS A 61 0.76 6.45 -4.59
N GLY A 62 -0.36 6.13 -5.26
CA GLY A 62 -1.63 6.79 -5.09
C GLY A 62 -1.51 8.31 -5.18
N ALA A 63 -2.14 9.04 -4.27
CA ALA A 63 -2.06 10.49 -4.20
C ALA A 63 -0.78 11.03 -3.52
N GLY A 64 0.29 10.24 -3.39
CA GLY A 64 1.63 10.66 -2.99
C GLY A 64 1.82 10.95 -1.49
N HIS A 65 0.97 10.43 -0.62
CA HIS A 65 1.09 10.68 0.82
C HIS A 65 2.42 10.19 1.40
N LEU A 66 2.89 9.00 1.01
CA LEU A 66 4.17 8.47 1.48
C LEU A 66 5.34 9.22 0.83
N LEU A 67 5.30 9.45 -0.48
CA LEU A 67 6.34 10.19 -1.19
C LEU A 67 6.55 11.59 -0.60
N ASN A 68 5.47 12.31 -0.25
CA ASN A 68 5.57 13.62 0.37
C ASN A 68 6.30 13.61 1.72
N LEU A 69 6.26 12.51 2.44
CA LEU A 69 7.04 12.35 3.69
C LEU A 69 8.47 11.91 3.41
N MET A 70 8.69 11.16 2.32
CA MET A 70 10.02 10.66 1.95
C MET A 70 10.90 11.75 1.36
N VAL A 71 10.35 12.78 0.71
CA VAL A 71 11.15 13.88 0.13
C VAL A 71 11.93 14.70 1.17
N ASP A 72 11.54 14.61 2.44
CA ASP A 72 12.27 15.24 3.53
C ASP A 72 13.54 14.46 3.95
N GLU A 73 13.70 13.22 3.45
CA GLU A 73 14.88 12.40 3.74
C GLU A 73 16.05 12.78 2.83
N PRO A 74 17.25 13.05 3.39
CA PRO A 74 18.31 13.73 2.67
C PRO A 74 19.07 12.86 1.65
N THR A 75 18.90 11.54 1.66
CA THR A 75 19.80 10.61 0.95
C THR A 75 19.16 9.86 -0.22
N GLY A 76 17.86 10.04 -0.45
CA GLY A 76 17.11 9.34 -1.50
C GLY A 76 16.82 10.19 -2.73
N ASP A 77 16.79 9.54 -3.88
CA ASP A 77 16.14 9.99 -5.10
C ASP A 77 14.85 9.17 -5.25
N TYR A 78 13.71 9.85 -5.27
CA TYR A 78 12.40 9.20 -5.16
C TYR A 78 11.68 9.15 -6.51
N TYR A 79 11.00 8.04 -6.72
CA TYR A 79 10.21 7.74 -7.91
C TYR A 79 8.83 7.30 -7.45
N GLY A 80 7.81 7.64 -8.21
CA GLY A 80 6.45 7.16 -8.00
C GLY A 80 5.92 6.47 -9.24
N LEU A 81 5.15 5.42 -9.05
CA LEU A 81 4.43 4.74 -10.13
C LEU A 81 3.00 4.46 -9.69
N ASP A 82 2.05 4.76 -10.57
CA ASP A 82 0.65 4.40 -10.37
C ASP A 82 -0.04 4.18 -11.72
N PHE A 83 -1.12 3.40 -11.75
CA PHE A 83 -1.92 3.19 -12.95
C PHE A 83 -3.05 4.22 -13.12
N SER A 84 -3.30 5.05 -12.11
CA SER A 84 -4.23 6.17 -12.16
C SER A 84 -3.49 7.45 -12.55
N PRO A 85 -3.79 8.07 -13.72
CA PRO A 85 -3.19 9.35 -14.10
C PRO A 85 -3.52 10.46 -13.11
N ASP A 86 -4.71 10.43 -12.51
CA ASP A 86 -5.14 11.41 -11.51
C ASP A 86 -4.37 11.26 -10.20
N SER A 87 -4.00 10.02 -9.83
CA SER A 87 -3.10 9.75 -8.69
C SER A 87 -1.72 10.35 -8.92
N ILE A 88 -1.16 10.20 -10.11
CA ILE A 88 0.13 10.79 -10.49
C ILE A 88 0.09 12.30 -10.42
N GLU A 89 -0.97 12.93 -10.93
CA GLU A 89 -1.12 14.38 -10.87
C GLU A 89 -1.30 14.88 -9.42
N ALA A 90 -2.10 14.19 -8.62
CA ALA A 90 -2.24 14.48 -7.19
C ALA A 90 -0.90 14.35 -6.44
N THR A 91 -0.10 13.34 -6.79
CA THR A 91 1.25 13.17 -6.24
C THR A 91 2.17 14.31 -6.60
N ARG A 92 2.16 14.76 -7.86
CA ARG A 92 2.95 15.92 -8.33
C ARG A 92 2.64 17.18 -7.54
N GLN A 93 1.34 17.46 -7.36
CA GLN A 93 0.88 18.61 -6.58
C GLN A 93 1.26 18.49 -5.11
N ARG A 94 1.06 17.33 -4.49
CA ARG A 94 1.35 17.09 -3.07
C ARG A 94 2.83 17.23 -2.75
N THR A 95 3.70 16.75 -3.62
CA THR A 95 5.17 16.80 -3.41
C THR A 95 5.78 18.14 -3.82
N ASN A 96 4.96 19.14 -4.22
CA ASN A 96 5.37 20.50 -4.62
C ASN A 96 6.52 20.49 -5.64
N ASN A 97 6.52 19.56 -6.58
CA ASN A 97 7.61 19.40 -7.55
C ASN A 97 9.01 19.32 -6.89
N SER A 98 9.10 18.69 -5.73
CA SER A 98 10.37 18.53 -5.03
C SER A 98 11.46 18.00 -5.97
N SER A 99 12.65 18.60 -5.96
CA SER A 99 13.81 18.15 -6.75
C SER A 99 14.28 16.72 -6.41
N ARG A 100 13.80 16.17 -5.30
CA ARG A 100 14.04 14.78 -4.90
C ARG A 100 13.14 13.80 -5.62
N ILE A 101 12.01 14.23 -6.15
CA ILE A 101 11.18 13.42 -7.06
C ILE A 101 11.84 13.46 -8.44
N LYS A 102 12.35 12.32 -8.89
CA LYS A 102 13.04 12.22 -10.18
C LYS A 102 12.08 11.89 -11.30
N GLU A 103 11.09 11.04 -10.99
CA GLU A 103 10.11 10.64 -11.97
C GLU A 103 8.81 10.21 -11.29
N LEU A 104 7.69 10.58 -11.91
CA LEU A 104 6.36 10.10 -11.59
C LEU A 104 5.79 9.45 -12.85
N LEU A 105 5.69 8.14 -12.84
CA LEU A 105 5.32 7.35 -14.01
C LEU A 105 3.88 6.86 -13.89
N TRP A 106 3.04 7.28 -14.82
CA TRP A 106 1.76 6.63 -15.08
C TRP A 106 1.96 5.42 -16.00
N ILE A 107 1.36 4.29 -15.65
CA ILE A 107 1.39 3.09 -16.48
C ILE A 107 -0.02 2.58 -16.72
N GLU A 108 -0.25 2.06 -17.92
CA GLU A 108 -1.47 1.36 -18.27
C GLU A 108 -1.28 -0.15 -18.22
N ASN A 109 -0.08 -0.60 -18.59
CA ASN A 109 0.27 -2.01 -18.70
C ASN A 109 1.69 -2.27 -18.20
N LEU A 110 1.99 -3.53 -17.90
CA LEU A 110 3.33 -4.02 -17.61
C LEU A 110 3.95 -4.66 -18.87
N PRO A 111 5.29 -4.65 -19.03
CA PRO A 111 6.26 -4.02 -18.13
C PRO A 111 6.28 -2.49 -18.23
N CYS A 112 6.69 -1.81 -17.15
CA CYS A 112 6.87 -0.36 -17.16
C CYS A 112 8.24 0.05 -17.75
N ASP A 113 8.40 1.35 -18.08
CA ASP A 113 9.60 1.90 -18.73
C ASP A 113 10.83 2.04 -17.82
N PHE A 114 10.81 1.46 -16.61
CA PHE A 114 11.98 1.42 -15.77
C PHE A 114 12.97 0.32 -16.21
N ASN A 115 14.27 0.63 -16.06
CA ASN A 115 15.33 -0.31 -16.41
C ASN A 115 15.40 -1.50 -15.43
N ASN A 116 15.96 -2.61 -15.90
CA ASN A 116 16.32 -3.73 -15.02
C ASN A 116 17.29 -3.26 -13.94
N ASN A 117 17.12 -3.74 -12.70
CA ASN A 117 18.01 -3.42 -11.58
C ASN A 117 18.20 -1.91 -11.36
N GLN A 118 17.11 -1.16 -11.44
CA GLN A 118 17.17 0.31 -11.33
C GLN A 118 17.11 0.76 -9.86
N PHE A 119 16.29 0.13 -9.02
CA PHE A 119 15.97 0.62 -7.69
C PHE A 119 16.74 -0.08 -6.58
N ASP A 120 17.23 0.70 -5.62
CA ASP A 120 17.86 0.19 -4.40
C ASP A 120 16.80 -0.32 -3.41
N SER A 121 15.64 0.32 -3.41
CA SER A 121 14.50 -0.07 -2.56
C SER A 121 13.18 0.26 -3.22
N ILE A 122 12.14 -0.52 -2.85
CA ILE A 122 10.77 -0.28 -3.29
C ILE A 122 9.86 -0.29 -2.06
N SER A 123 8.95 0.68 -1.94
CA SER A 123 7.76 0.61 -1.10
C SER A 123 6.57 0.12 -1.93
N PHE A 124 5.84 -0.86 -1.39
CA PHE A 124 4.66 -1.47 -2.02
C PHE A 124 3.57 -1.57 -0.94
N ILE A 125 2.94 -0.41 -0.68
CA ILE A 125 2.16 -0.15 0.52
C ILE A 125 0.67 -0.18 0.20
N GLU A 126 -0.09 -1.09 0.82
CA GLU A 126 -1.55 -1.24 0.64
C GLU A 126 -1.92 -1.21 -0.86
N THR A 127 -1.26 -2.03 -1.64
CA THR A 127 -1.44 -2.10 -3.10
C THR A 127 -1.68 -3.52 -3.57
N ILE A 128 -1.01 -4.51 -2.98
CA ILE A 128 -1.04 -5.90 -3.41
C ILE A 128 -2.43 -6.53 -3.30
N GLU A 129 -3.24 -6.10 -2.33
CA GLU A 129 -4.61 -6.57 -2.10
C GLU A 129 -5.60 -6.13 -3.19
N HIS A 130 -5.26 -5.12 -3.98
CA HIS A 130 -6.09 -4.60 -5.05
C HIS A 130 -5.86 -5.30 -6.40
N LEU A 131 -4.81 -6.11 -6.52
CA LEU A 131 -4.41 -6.72 -7.77
C LEU A 131 -5.22 -8.00 -8.07
N GLN A 132 -5.68 -8.14 -9.30
CA GLN A 132 -6.22 -9.40 -9.82
C GLN A 132 -5.09 -10.43 -9.96
N ASP A 133 -5.40 -11.72 -9.94
CA ASP A 133 -4.40 -12.79 -9.92
C ASP A 133 -3.35 -12.66 -11.03
N GLU A 134 -3.78 -12.42 -12.28
CA GLU A 134 -2.86 -12.26 -13.41
C GLU A 134 -1.96 -11.02 -13.24
N THR A 135 -2.54 -9.89 -12.83
CA THR A 135 -1.82 -8.65 -12.58
C THR A 135 -0.89 -8.78 -11.37
N LEU A 136 -1.30 -9.53 -10.34
CA LEU A 136 -0.47 -9.79 -9.16
C LEU A 136 0.83 -10.48 -9.54
N HIS A 137 0.76 -11.59 -10.28
CA HIS A 137 1.95 -12.32 -10.71
C HIS A 137 2.84 -11.47 -11.63
N ALA A 138 2.26 -10.78 -12.62
CA ALA A 138 3.00 -9.88 -13.51
C ALA A 138 3.69 -8.73 -12.73
N THR A 139 3.02 -8.19 -11.71
CA THR A 139 3.59 -7.15 -10.83
C THR A 139 4.78 -7.68 -10.04
N LEU A 140 4.71 -8.89 -9.50
CA LEU A 140 5.83 -9.46 -8.74
C LEU A 140 7.04 -9.76 -9.62
N ASP A 141 6.83 -10.23 -10.85
CA ASP A 141 7.90 -10.40 -11.84
C ASP A 141 8.52 -9.06 -12.20
N GLU A 142 7.71 -8.02 -12.35
CA GLU A 142 8.18 -6.66 -12.64
C GLU A 142 8.96 -6.07 -11.47
N LEU A 143 8.47 -6.20 -10.25
CA LEU A 143 9.19 -5.78 -9.04
C LEU A 143 10.56 -6.47 -8.94
N TYR A 144 10.61 -7.77 -9.27
CA TYR A 144 11.87 -8.50 -9.31
C TYR A 144 12.80 -7.98 -10.40
N ARG A 145 12.28 -7.67 -11.59
CA ARG A 145 13.06 -7.15 -12.72
C ARG A 145 13.72 -5.80 -12.40
N ILE A 146 12.94 -4.86 -11.83
CA ILE A 146 13.39 -3.48 -11.61
C ILE A 146 14.19 -3.29 -10.30
N LEU A 147 14.09 -4.22 -9.36
CA LEU A 147 14.87 -4.20 -8.11
C LEU A 147 16.31 -4.64 -8.37
N LYS A 148 17.28 -3.93 -7.82
CA LYS A 148 18.70 -4.32 -7.85
C LYS A 148 18.94 -5.62 -7.08
N PRO A 149 20.02 -6.38 -7.41
CA PRO A 149 20.55 -7.38 -6.47
C PRO A 149 20.79 -6.75 -5.11
N GLU A 150 20.52 -7.48 -4.03
CA GLU A 150 20.55 -7.01 -2.63
C GLU A 150 19.55 -5.89 -2.31
N GLY A 151 18.77 -5.40 -3.29
CA GLY A 151 17.69 -4.45 -3.09
C GLY A 151 16.57 -5.04 -2.25
N LYS A 152 15.77 -4.17 -1.63
CA LYS A 152 14.67 -4.56 -0.71
C LYS A 152 13.34 -3.98 -1.11
N ILE A 153 12.29 -4.75 -0.82
CA ILE A 153 10.91 -4.27 -0.93
C ILE A 153 10.28 -4.31 0.47
N LEU A 154 9.65 -3.21 0.87
CA LEU A 154 8.73 -3.17 2.01
C LEU A 154 7.30 -3.29 1.48
N ILE A 155 6.58 -4.29 1.94
CA ILE A 155 5.19 -4.55 1.59
C ILE A 155 4.34 -4.39 2.83
N THR A 156 3.19 -3.71 2.71
CA THR A 156 2.12 -3.77 3.71
C THR A 156 0.80 -4.09 3.05
N THR A 157 -0.07 -4.78 3.79
CA THR A 157 -1.44 -5.10 3.40
C THR A 157 -2.25 -5.46 4.65
N PRO A 158 -3.58 -5.36 4.66
CA PRO A 158 -4.38 -5.87 5.77
C PRO A 158 -4.11 -7.35 6.04
N PHE A 159 -3.90 -7.70 7.31
CA PHE A 159 -3.60 -9.08 7.70
C PHE A 159 -4.88 -9.92 7.80
N ASN A 160 -4.96 -11.00 7.02
CA ASN A 160 -6.04 -11.99 7.05
C ASN A 160 -7.44 -11.34 7.01
N GLU A 161 -7.60 -10.37 6.12
CA GLU A 161 -8.85 -9.63 5.98
C GLU A 161 -9.97 -10.51 5.44
N SER A 162 -11.16 -10.35 6.01
CA SER A 162 -12.37 -10.99 5.47
C SER A 162 -12.97 -10.11 4.38
N LEU A 163 -12.77 -10.48 3.12
CA LEU A 163 -13.26 -9.74 1.95
C LEU A 163 -14.78 -9.62 1.86
N ASN A 164 -15.52 -10.42 2.65
CA ASN A 164 -16.98 -10.34 2.74
C ASN A 164 -17.45 -9.28 3.75
N ARG A 165 -16.55 -8.61 4.44
CA ARG A 165 -16.83 -7.45 5.28
C ARG A 165 -16.63 -6.17 4.48
N ASN A 166 -17.23 -5.08 4.94
CA ASN A 166 -17.09 -3.76 4.31
C ASN A 166 -17.50 -3.77 2.83
N VAL A 167 -18.57 -4.50 2.52
CA VAL A 167 -19.12 -4.61 1.15
C VAL A 167 -20.03 -3.43 0.86
N THR A 168 -19.87 -2.84 -0.31
CA THR A 168 -20.74 -1.82 -0.88
C THR A 168 -21.56 -2.40 -2.02
N PHE A 169 -22.82 -1.96 -2.12
CA PHE A 169 -23.72 -2.33 -3.21
C PHE A 169 -23.97 -1.14 -4.14
N CYS A 170 -23.76 -1.35 -5.42
CA CYS A 170 -24.14 -0.38 -6.45
C CYS A 170 -25.59 -0.65 -6.92
N PRO A 171 -26.57 0.24 -6.62
CA PRO A 171 -27.95 0.01 -7.01
C PRO A 171 -28.17 0.11 -8.53
N PHE A 172 -27.22 0.69 -9.24
CA PHE A 172 -27.31 0.87 -10.70
C PHE A 172 -26.96 -0.40 -11.47
N CYS A 173 -25.75 -0.96 -11.22
CA CYS A 173 -25.32 -2.20 -11.88
C CYS A 173 -25.56 -3.45 -11.03
N LYS A 174 -26.08 -3.30 -9.80
CA LYS A 174 -26.35 -4.39 -8.83
C LYS A 174 -25.10 -5.21 -8.48
N SER A 175 -23.91 -4.61 -8.56
CA SER A 175 -22.65 -5.21 -8.13
C SER A 175 -22.48 -5.03 -6.63
N GLU A 176 -21.97 -6.06 -5.96
CA GLU A 176 -21.44 -5.99 -4.61
C GLU A 176 -19.93 -6.08 -4.69
N PHE A 177 -19.20 -5.19 -3.98
CA PHE A 177 -17.75 -5.17 -3.96
C PHE A 177 -17.23 -4.60 -2.65
N HIS A 178 -16.01 -4.95 -2.29
CA HIS A 178 -15.34 -4.37 -1.13
C HIS A 178 -15.18 -2.86 -1.33
N HIS A 179 -15.54 -2.03 -0.31
CA HIS A 179 -15.60 -0.57 -0.46
C HIS A 179 -14.27 0.07 -0.85
N MET A 180 -13.12 -0.56 -0.50
CA MET A 180 -11.78 -0.17 -0.93
C MET A 180 -11.24 -1.05 -2.06
N GLN A 181 -12.10 -1.81 -2.74
CA GLN A 181 -11.73 -2.67 -3.88
C GLN A 181 -10.67 -3.73 -3.53
N HIS A 182 -10.64 -4.25 -2.28
CA HIS A 182 -9.78 -5.38 -1.96
C HIS A 182 -10.27 -6.66 -2.63
N MET A 183 -9.38 -7.35 -3.32
CA MET A 183 -9.63 -8.60 -4.03
C MET A 183 -8.83 -9.76 -3.47
N GLN A 184 -7.74 -9.44 -2.76
CA GLN A 184 -6.84 -10.41 -2.16
C GLN A 184 -6.83 -10.27 -0.65
N SER A 185 -6.62 -11.39 0.04
CA SER A 185 -6.37 -11.42 1.48
C SER A 185 -5.11 -12.24 1.75
N PHE A 186 -4.24 -11.74 2.61
CA PHE A 186 -2.93 -12.35 2.84
C PHE A 186 -2.74 -12.80 4.27
N THR A 187 -2.35 -14.08 4.44
CA THR A 187 -1.73 -14.61 5.66
C THR A 187 -0.21 -14.56 5.53
N ILE A 188 0.52 -14.82 6.62
CA ILE A 188 1.98 -14.94 6.60
C ILE A 188 2.42 -16.03 5.61
N GLU A 189 1.76 -17.18 5.64
CA GLU A 189 2.07 -18.34 4.81
C GLU A 189 1.88 -18.02 3.32
N ARG A 190 0.72 -17.44 2.97
CA ARG A 190 0.42 -17.06 1.58
C ARG A 190 1.40 -16.03 1.05
N MET A 191 1.68 -14.98 1.83
CA MET A 191 2.63 -13.92 1.45
C MET A 191 4.04 -14.50 1.24
N THR A 192 4.50 -15.32 2.17
CA THR A 192 5.80 -15.97 2.09
C THR A 192 5.92 -16.87 0.85
N ALA A 193 4.96 -17.76 0.63
CA ALA A 193 4.97 -18.66 -0.52
C ALA A 193 4.95 -17.90 -1.85
N LEU A 194 4.10 -16.86 -1.94
CA LEU A 194 3.95 -16.04 -3.14
C LEU A 194 5.27 -15.36 -3.53
N PHE A 195 5.92 -14.66 -2.60
CA PHE A 195 7.18 -13.96 -2.90
C PHE A 195 8.34 -14.93 -3.16
N GLN A 196 8.39 -16.07 -2.46
CA GLN A 196 9.39 -17.11 -2.74
C GLN A 196 9.23 -17.71 -4.14
N GLN A 197 8.01 -17.91 -4.61
CA GLN A 197 7.72 -18.38 -5.97
C GLN A 197 8.28 -17.44 -7.04
N HIS A 198 8.33 -16.12 -6.77
CA HIS A 198 8.91 -15.10 -7.66
C HIS A 198 10.39 -14.81 -7.39
N GLY A 199 11.10 -15.69 -6.67
CA GLY A 199 12.55 -15.63 -6.48
C GLY A 199 13.04 -14.71 -5.37
N PHE A 200 12.14 -14.11 -4.60
CA PHE A 200 12.52 -13.25 -3.47
C PHE A 200 12.90 -14.05 -2.23
N VAL A 201 13.76 -13.48 -1.41
CA VAL A 201 14.10 -13.97 -0.07
C VAL A 201 13.31 -13.20 0.96
N ILE A 202 12.63 -13.93 1.85
CA ILE A 202 11.87 -13.30 2.95
C ILE A 202 12.84 -12.95 4.08
N GLU A 203 13.04 -11.67 4.33
CA GLU A 203 13.81 -11.20 5.48
C GLU A 203 12.93 -11.05 6.73
N TYR A 204 11.68 -10.67 6.51
CA TYR A 204 10.72 -10.42 7.58
C TYR A 204 9.29 -10.58 7.05
N CYS A 205 8.41 -11.24 7.79
CA CYS A 205 6.99 -11.29 7.51
C CYS A 205 6.24 -11.46 8.84
N LYS A 206 5.56 -10.41 9.30
CA LYS A 206 4.83 -10.43 10.58
C LYS A 206 3.64 -9.51 10.56
N ASN A 207 2.68 -9.88 11.36
CA ASN A 207 1.56 -9.03 11.73
C ASN A 207 2.01 -7.94 12.71
N LEU A 208 1.85 -6.67 12.35
CA LEU A 208 2.26 -5.51 13.14
C LEU A 208 1.15 -4.46 13.25
N ASP A 209 1.07 -3.84 14.41
CA ASP A 209 0.35 -2.58 14.60
C ASP A 209 1.29 -1.41 14.26
N LEU A 210 1.15 -0.85 13.06
CA LEU A 210 1.98 0.26 12.57
C LEU A 210 1.76 1.57 13.34
N THR A 211 0.66 1.72 14.09
CA THR A 211 0.44 2.89 14.95
C THR A 211 1.50 3.01 16.06
N LYS A 212 2.13 1.90 16.44
CA LYS A 212 3.27 1.90 17.35
C LYS A 212 4.47 2.69 16.80
N TYR A 213 4.75 2.52 15.52
CA TYR A 213 5.83 3.25 14.84
C TYR A 213 5.44 4.71 14.61
N GLN A 214 4.17 4.99 14.35
CA GLN A 214 3.64 6.35 14.19
C GLN A 214 3.77 7.17 15.48
N LEU A 215 3.35 6.62 16.62
CA LEU A 215 3.28 7.33 17.90
C LEU A 215 4.60 7.31 18.69
N GLY A 216 5.47 6.35 18.43
CA GLY A 216 6.58 6.00 19.30
C GLY A 216 6.12 5.24 20.55
N SER A 217 7.06 4.50 21.18
CA SER A 217 6.71 3.52 22.23
C SER A 217 6.01 4.14 23.44
N PHE A 218 6.39 5.35 23.85
CA PHE A 218 5.79 6.02 25.02
C PHE A 218 4.36 6.47 24.77
N LYS A 219 4.12 7.22 23.69
CA LYS A 219 2.77 7.70 23.32
C LYS A 219 1.83 6.52 22.99
N TYR A 220 2.36 5.47 22.38
CA TYR A 220 1.62 4.24 22.11
C TYR A 220 1.20 3.53 23.41
N GLY A 221 2.08 3.48 24.43
CA GLY A 221 1.75 2.96 25.75
C GLY A 221 0.60 3.72 26.40
N ILE A 222 0.65 5.05 26.38
CA ILE A 222 -0.43 5.92 26.89
C ILE A 222 -1.75 5.65 26.15
N LYS A 223 -1.72 5.60 24.79
CA LYS A 223 -2.90 5.26 23.98
C LYS A 223 -3.52 3.93 24.40
N LYS A 224 -2.73 2.88 24.61
CA LYS A 224 -3.23 1.56 25.06
C LYS A 224 -3.89 1.62 26.45
N ILE A 225 -3.33 2.39 27.37
CA ILE A 225 -3.93 2.57 28.70
C ILE A 225 -5.29 3.27 28.57
N LEU A 226 -5.35 4.37 27.82
CA LEU A 226 -6.59 5.11 27.59
C LEU A 226 -7.66 4.24 26.93
N LEU A 227 -7.31 3.42 25.94
CA LEU A 227 -8.23 2.48 25.29
C LEU A 227 -8.77 1.42 26.27
N ARG A 228 -7.90 0.90 27.18
CA ARG A 228 -8.36 -0.04 28.24
C ARG A 228 -9.34 0.60 29.19
N VAL A 229 -9.06 1.85 29.61
CA VAL A 229 -9.99 2.62 30.47
C VAL A 229 -11.31 2.88 29.73
N ALA A 230 -11.26 3.28 28.45
CA ALA A 230 -12.47 3.48 27.66
C ALA A 230 -13.28 2.17 27.50
N ALA A 231 -12.62 1.03 27.34
CA ALA A 231 -13.29 -0.28 27.31
C ALA A 231 -13.98 -0.62 28.61
N SER A 232 -13.36 -0.33 29.77
CA SER A 232 -13.92 -0.61 31.10
C SER A 232 -15.16 0.23 31.42
N VAL A 233 -15.32 1.40 30.79
CA VAL A 233 -16.50 2.28 30.92
C VAL A 233 -17.50 2.11 29.77
N GLY A 234 -17.42 1.04 28.99
CA GLY A 234 -18.40 0.69 27.97
C GLY A 234 -18.29 1.44 26.62
N LEU A 235 -17.25 2.25 26.41
CA LEU A 235 -17.01 2.99 25.17
C LEU A 235 -16.40 2.09 24.09
N LYS A 236 -17.11 1.04 23.69
CA LYS A 236 -16.62 0.02 22.74
C LYS A 236 -16.20 0.59 21.36
N LYS A 237 -16.86 1.63 20.85
CA LYS A 237 -16.50 2.27 19.59
C LYS A 237 -15.08 2.86 19.54
N LEU A 238 -14.52 3.23 20.71
CA LEU A 238 -13.15 3.75 20.82
C LEU A 238 -12.09 2.65 20.95
N THR A 239 -12.52 1.41 21.15
CA THR A 239 -11.65 0.28 21.45
C THR A 239 -11.43 -0.68 20.27
N GLU A 240 -12.02 -0.40 19.10
CA GLU A 240 -11.71 -1.16 17.90
C GLU A 240 -10.23 -1.00 17.60
N ASN A 241 -9.47 -2.09 17.84
CA ASN A 241 -8.08 -2.15 17.43
C ASN A 241 -8.05 -1.98 15.91
N PRO A 242 -7.17 -1.10 15.39
CA PRO A 242 -6.94 -1.07 13.95
C PRO A 242 -6.62 -2.49 13.50
N THR A 243 -7.18 -2.90 12.37
CA THR A 243 -6.84 -4.18 11.76
C THR A 243 -5.32 -4.27 11.65
N PRO A 244 -4.70 -5.31 12.20
CA PRO A 244 -3.26 -5.40 12.13
C PRO A 244 -2.83 -5.55 10.67
N ASN A 245 -1.73 -4.88 10.30
CA ASN A 245 -1.17 -5.00 8.97
C ASN A 245 -0.16 -6.14 8.90
N LEU A 246 -0.18 -6.87 7.82
CA LEU A 246 0.91 -7.75 7.46
C LEU A 246 2.05 -6.89 6.90
N VAL A 247 3.17 -6.88 7.59
CA VAL A 247 4.38 -6.17 7.17
C VAL A 247 5.41 -7.18 6.72
N THR A 248 5.83 -7.07 5.48
CA THR A 248 6.77 -7.99 4.86
C THR A 248 7.95 -7.23 4.27
N ILE A 249 9.16 -7.74 4.48
CA ILE A 249 10.38 -7.25 3.84
C ILE A 249 10.98 -8.42 3.09
N VAL A 250 11.22 -8.19 1.82
CA VAL A 250 11.87 -9.16 0.94
C VAL A 250 13.10 -8.53 0.28
N SER A 251 14.04 -9.37 -0.13
CA SER A 251 15.20 -8.95 -0.91
C SER A 251 15.34 -9.78 -2.18
N LYS A 252 16.01 -9.21 -3.18
CA LYS A 252 16.48 -9.90 -4.37
C LYS A 252 17.87 -10.43 -4.11
N LYS A 253 18.11 -11.72 -4.42
CA LYS A 253 19.46 -12.29 -4.42
C LYS A 253 20.31 -11.74 -5.56
#